data_d65e45abb49a61caa935bf7240b563f4
#
_entry.id   d65e45abb49a61caa935bf7240b563f4
#
_cell.length_a   1.000
_cell.length_b   1.000
_cell.length_c   1.000
_cell.angle_alpha   90.00
_cell.angle_beta   90.00
_cell.angle_gamma   90.00
#
_symmetry.space_group_name_H-M   'P 1'
#
loop_
_entity.id
_entity.type
_entity.pdbx_description
1 polymer ?
#
loop_
_entity_poly.entity_id
_entity_poly.type
_entity_poly.pdbx_seq_one_letter_code
_entity_poly.pdbx_strand_id
1 'polypeptide(L)'
;MPEVNQPRAAMIGGAPRRAREQPHSFILAVFASLAAALATIGTGPRSASAQEATGPYGMQFFVTPYLWLAGIDATTKTPLQRVPEVNSSVGPFQLLGHLDGAPFMGSFEVRQGPLGFLGDVLHVPVSTNITTRNVLFQGGNAALKANMGTGVVLYRLLDQPTQFADLGLGFRAWSFSADLSLNPGLLAAQSVNRSAGWGDPLIGGRYHYDFGNGFGLTAYGDVGGFGVGAHIDWQVIGTVDYALNSWINLRLGYRSLNFNYQASDSNLGFNVHMKGPILAGTFRF
;
A
#
# COMPACT_ATOMS: atom_id res chain seq x y z
N MET A 1 -21.12 -55.18 -53.78
CA MET A 1 -20.23 -54.92 -52.68
C MET A 1 -19.58 -53.58 -52.93
N PRO A 2 -19.98 -52.47 -52.19
CA PRO A 2 -19.23 -51.24 -52.19
C PRO A 2 -18.54 -51.07 -50.83
N GLU A 3 -17.30 -50.63 -50.90
CA GLU A 3 -16.39 -50.35 -49.82
C GLU A 3 -16.90 -49.20 -48.90
N VAL A 4 -16.83 -49.44 -47.62
CA VAL A 4 -17.15 -48.43 -46.57
C VAL A 4 -15.91 -47.62 -46.31
N ASN A 5 -15.95 -46.33 -46.67
CA ASN A 5 -14.90 -45.35 -46.44
C ASN A 5 -15.02 -44.80 -44.99
N GLN A 6 -14.05 -45.07 -44.15
CA GLN A 6 -13.95 -44.51 -42.77
C GLN A 6 -13.33 -43.12 -42.83
N PRO A 7 -13.86 -42.12 -42.13
CA PRO A 7 -13.20 -40.82 -42.00
C PRO A 7 -12.10 -40.84 -40.94
N ARG A 8 -10.92 -40.35 -41.31
CA ARG A 8 -9.76 -40.10 -40.47
C ARG A 8 -10.10 -39.10 -39.36
N ALA A 9 -9.84 -39.48 -38.11
CA ALA A 9 -9.87 -38.59 -36.95
C ALA A 9 -8.77 -37.54 -37.06
N ALA A 10 -9.17 -36.26 -37.03
CA ALA A 10 -8.27 -35.14 -36.93
C ALA A 10 -7.71 -35.05 -35.47
N MET A 11 -6.40 -35.10 -35.35
CA MET A 11 -5.70 -34.80 -34.08
C MET A 11 -5.88 -33.33 -33.76
N ILE A 12 -6.59 -33.07 -32.69
CA ILE A 12 -6.67 -31.74 -32.09
C ILE A 12 -5.39 -31.52 -31.29
N GLY A 13 -4.51 -30.67 -31.81
CA GLY A 13 -3.30 -30.21 -31.10
C GLY A 13 -3.66 -29.51 -29.80
N GLY A 14 -3.24 -30.09 -28.69
CA GLY A 14 -3.37 -29.49 -27.36
C GLY A 14 -2.54 -28.22 -27.29
N ALA A 15 -3.20 -27.10 -27.02
CA ALA A 15 -2.54 -25.85 -26.67
C ALA A 15 -1.70 -26.04 -25.39
N PRO A 16 -0.51 -25.42 -25.28
CA PRO A 16 0.30 -25.53 -24.07
C PRO A 16 -0.44 -24.87 -22.91
N ARG A 17 -0.68 -25.65 -21.86
CA ARG A 17 -1.16 -25.16 -20.57
C ARG A 17 -0.12 -24.15 -20.06
N ARG A 18 -0.46 -22.87 -20.06
CA ARG A 18 0.29 -21.86 -19.31
C ARG A 18 0.32 -22.29 -17.85
N ALA A 19 1.52 -22.54 -17.34
CA ALA A 19 1.75 -22.76 -15.93
C ALA A 19 1.17 -21.55 -15.17
N ARG A 20 0.27 -21.83 -14.25
CA ARG A 20 -0.31 -20.84 -13.33
C ARG A 20 0.80 -20.51 -12.34
N GLU A 21 1.57 -19.44 -12.60
CA GLU A 21 2.57 -18.95 -11.67
C GLU A 21 1.89 -18.60 -10.34
N GLN A 22 2.37 -19.22 -9.27
CA GLN A 22 1.80 -19.02 -7.95
C GLN A 22 2.25 -17.66 -7.41
N PRO A 23 1.35 -16.81 -6.90
CA PRO A 23 1.68 -15.46 -6.45
C PRO A 23 2.68 -15.41 -5.27
N HIS A 24 2.88 -16.54 -4.59
CA HIS A 24 3.84 -16.66 -3.48
C HIS A 24 5.31 -16.51 -3.89
N SER A 25 5.65 -16.84 -5.14
CA SER A 25 7.01 -16.72 -5.66
C SER A 25 7.44 -15.26 -5.86
N PHE A 26 6.49 -14.36 -6.13
CA PHE A 26 6.81 -12.96 -6.41
C PHE A 26 7.14 -12.17 -5.13
N ILE A 27 6.41 -12.42 -4.04
CA ILE A 27 6.68 -11.78 -2.74
C ILE A 27 8.04 -12.21 -2.20
N LEU A 28 8.36 -13.52 -2.29
CA LEU A 28 9.69 -14.04 -1.95
C LEU A 28 10.78 -13.49 -2.87
N ALA A 29 10.52 -13.27 -4.16
CA ALA A 29 11.48 -12.70 -5.09
C ALA A 29 11.79 -11.22 -4.82
N VAL A 30 10.82 -10.42 -4.40
CA VAL A 30 11.05 -9.02 -4.00
C VAL A 30 11.90 -8.95 -2.73
N PHE A 31 11.64 -9.79 -1.74
CA PHE A 31 12.47 -9.86 -0.52
C PHE A 31 13.84 -10.50 -0.79
N ALA A 32 13.92 -11.50 -1.65
CA ALA A 32 15.20 -12.11 -2.04
C ALA A 32 16.04 -11.16 -2.90
N SER A 33 15.46 -10.37 -3.77
CA SER A 33 16.17 -9.36 -4.56
C SER A 33 16.69 -8.21 -3.70
N LEU A 34 15.92 -7.82 -2.67
CA LEU A 34 16.36 -6.83 -1.69
C LEU A 34 17.49 -7.39 -0.81
N ALA A 35 17.41 -8.66 -0.40
CA ALA A 35 18.47 -9.35 0.34
C ALA A 35 19.74 -9.60 -0.51
N ALA A 36 19.58 -9.91 -1.81
CA ALA A 36 20.71 -10.15 -2.71
C ALA A 36 21.45 -8.85 -3.07
N ALA A 37 20.75 -7.73 -3.22
CA ALA A 37 21.39 -6.41 -3.39
C ALA A 37 22.20 -5.99 -2.15
N LEU A 38 21.86 -6.50 -0.97
CA LEU A 38 22.56 -6.28 0.30
C LEU A 38 23.82 -7.17 0.45
N ALA A 39 23.86 -8.34 -0.18
CA ALA A 39 24.96 -9.30 -0.05
C ALA A 39 26.21 -8.92 -0.86
N THR A 40 26.15 -7.99 -1.82
CA THR A 40 27.27 -7.58 -2.68
C THR A 40 28.05 -6.38 -2.15
N ILE A 41 27.68 -5.79 -1.00
CA ILE A 41 28.44 -4.70 -0.38
C ILE A 41 29.40 -5.27 0.67
N GLY A 42 30.58 -5.67 0.19
CA GLY A 42 31.87 -5.70 0.87
C GLY A 42 31.99 -6.38 2.23
N THR A 43 32.42 -7.65 2.23
CA THR A 43 33.01 -8.31 3.40
C THR A 43 34.43 -7.82 3.63
N GLY A 44 34.60 -6.74 4.36
CA GLY A 44 35.88 -6.34 4.95
C GLY A 44 35.73 -6.22 6.47
N PRO A 45 36.68 -6.71 7.31
CA PRO A 45 36.62 -6.52 8.75
C PRO A 45 36.84 -5.03 9.06
N ARG A 46 35.78 -4.34 9.44
CA ARG A 46 35.85 -2.98 9.96
C ARG A 46 35.61 -3.02 11.47
N SER A 47 36.63 -2.61 12.21
CA SER A 47 36.51 -2.27 13.63
C SER A 47 35.34 -1.30 13.81
N ALA A 48 34.39 -1.67 14.67
CA ALA A 48 33.23 -0.88 15.00
C ALA A 48 33.63 0.36 15.80
N SER A 49 34.02 1.42 15.12
CA SER A 49 33.78 2.77 15.62
C SER A 49 32.42 3.15 15.06
N ALA A 50 31.43 3.31 15.94
CA ALA A 50 30.13 3.85 15.55
C ALA A 50 30.33 5.32 15.15
N GLN A 51 30.81 5.53 13.91
CA GLN A 51 30.78 6.84 13.28
C GLN A 51 29.35 6.99 12.76
N GLU A 52 28.58 7.84 13.39
CA GLU A 52 27.28 8.25 12.89
C GLU A 52 27.42 8.61 11.42
N ALA A 53 26.72 7.90 10.54
CA ALA A 53 26.67 8.21 9.13
C ALA A 53 25.83 9.49 8.98
N THR A 54 26.44 10.62 9.23
CA THR A 54 25.86 11.93 8.95
C THR A 54 26.28 12.33 7.53
N GLY A 55 25.31 12.56 6.66
CA GLY A 55 25.53 13.16 5.36
C GLY A 55 26.13 14.57 5.46
N PRO A 56 26.37 15.26 4.34
CA PRO A 56 26.86 16.63 4.32
C PRO A 56 25.97 17.51 5.21
N TYR A 57 26.56 18.28 6.11
CA TYR A 57 25.88 19.17 7.06
C TYR A 57 25.14 18.48 8.24
N GLY A 58 25.50 17.26 8.61
CA GLY A 58 24.84 16.57 9.72
C GLY A 58 23.41 16.07 9.40
N MET A 59 23.08 15.95 8.12
CA MET A 59 21.81 15.37 7.68
C MET A 59 21.83 13.85 7.81
N GLN A 60 20.70 13.29 8.20
CA GLN A 60 20.43 11.86 8.24
C GLN A 60 19.34 11.53 7.22
N PHE A 61 19.55 10.44 6.49
CA PHE A 61 18.59 9.95 5.51
C PHE A 61 18.12 8.56 5.89
N PHE A 62 16.81 8.34 5.80
CA PHE A 62 16.20 7.05 6.08
C PHE A 62 15.31 6.67 4.89
N VAL A 63 15.42 5.43 4.44
CA VAL A 63 14.54 4.86 3.41
C VAL A 63 13.93 3.59 4.00
N THR A 64 12.61 3.50 3.96
CA THR A 64 11.86 2.42 4.59
C THR A 64 10.89 1.80 3.60
N PRO A 65 11.33 0.85 2.74
CA PRO A 65 10.38 -0.01 2.04
C PRO A 65 9.59 -0.83 3.05
N TYR A 66 8.28 -0.99 2.79
CA TYR A 66 7.43 -1.80 3.64
C TYR A 66 6.39 -2.59 2.84
N LEU A 67 5.86 -3.61 3.47
CA LEU A 67 4.68 -4.35 3.03
C LEU A 67 3.57 -4.15 4.07
N TRP A 68 2.45 -3.59 3.64
CA TRP A 68 1.25 -3.47 4.45
C TRP A 68 0.16 -4.42 3.93
N LEU A 69 -0.15 -5.45 4.71
CA LEU A 69 -1.19 -6.42 4.40
C LEU A 69 -2.53 -5.88 4.93
N ALA A 70 -3.08 -4.90 4.23
CA ALA A 70 -4.32 -4.25 4.63
C ALA A 70 -5.55 -5.06 4.21
N GLY A 71 -6.47 -5.31 5.14
CA GLY A 71 -7.87 -5.54 4.83
C GLY A 71 -8.59 -4.20 4.65
N ILE A 72 -9.62 -4.17 3.83
CA ILE A 72 -10.38 -2.97 3.48
C ILE A 72 -11.85 -3.18 3.84
N ASP A 73 -12.39 -2.33 4.70
CA ASP A 73 -13.81 -2.20 4.96
C ASP A 73 -14.27 -0.86 4.36
N ALA A 74 -15.22 -0.89 3.43
CA ALA A 74 -15.70 0.30 2.74
C ALA A 74 -17.22 0.40 2.79
N THR A 75 -17.72 1.58 3.15
CA THR A 75 -19.12 1.96 3.03
C THR A 75 -19.23 3.05 1.97
N THR A 76 -19.97 2.78 0.91
CA THR A 76 -20.22 3.73 -0.18
C THR A 76 -21.64 4.24 -0.09
N LYS A 77 -21.81 5.56 0.04
CA LYS A 77 -23.11 6.23 -0.09
C LYS A 77 -23.37 6.49 -1.56
N THR A 78 -24.56 6.11 -2.03
CA THR A 78 -24.95 6.32 -3.42
C THR A 78 -26.01 7.42 -3.52
N PRO A 79 -26.08 8.16 -4.64
CA PRO A 79 -27.14 9.15 -4.84
C PRO A 79 -28.52 8.52 -5.09
N LEU A 80 -28.61 7.19 -5.16
CA LEU A 80 -29.85 6.47 -5.42
C LEU A 80 -30.65 6.31 -4.15
N GLN A 81 -31.86 6.91 -4.09
CA GLN A 81 -32.75 6.84 -2.91
C GLN A 81 -33.15 5.42 -2.50
N ARG A 82 -33.11 4.44 -3.42
CA ARG A 82 -33.47 3.04 -3.16
C ARG A 82 -32.32 2.15 -2.70
N VAL A 83 -31.07 2.62 -2.88
CA VAL A 83 -29.88 1.92 -2.44
C VAL A 83 -28.97 2.95 -1.75
N PRO A 84 -29.28 3.33 -0.51
CA PRO A 84 -28.60 4.45 0.14
C PRO A 84 -27.14 4.15 0.50
N GLU A 85 -26.81 2.91 0.83
CA GLU A 85 -25.45 2.51 1.25
C GLU A 85 -25.12 1.10 0.74
N VAL A 86 -23.85 0.93 0.34
CA VAL A 86 -23.28 -0.36 -0.04
C VAL A 86 -22.06 -0.61 0.83
N ASN A 87 -22.10 -1.70 1.59
CA ASN A 87 -20.99 -2.14 2.42
C ASN A 87 -20.21 -3.23 1.70
N SER A 88 -18.88 -3.12 1.67
CA SER A 88 -17.97 -4.11 1.13
C SER A 88 -16.81 -4.33 2.09
N SER A 89 -16.35 -5.57 2.19
CA SER A 89 -15.20 -5.94 3.00
C SER A 89 -14.31 -6.90 2.20
N VAL A 90 -13.02 -6.62 2.18
CA VAL A 90 -12.01 -7.44 1.51
C VAL A 90 -10.88 -7.72 2.49
N GLY A 91 -10.61 -8.99 2.73
CA GLY A 91 -9.50 -9.41 3.59
C GLY A 91 -8.12 -9.19 2.93
N PRO A 92 -7.06 -9.08 3.75
CA PRO A 92 -5.71 -8.76 3.25
C PRO A 92 -5.17 -9.80 2.26
N PHE A 93 -5.43 -11.08 2.48
CA PHE A 93 -4.99 -12.15 1.58
C PHE A 93 -5.82 -12.23 0.28
N GLN A 94 -7.08 -11.81 0.34
CA GLN A 94 -7.91 -11.70 -0.87
C GLN A 94 -7.40 -10.57 -1.77
N LEU A 95 -7.02 -9.43 -1.18
CA LEU A 95 -6.45 -8.31 -1.93
C LEU A 95 -5.16 -8.70 -2.67
N LEU A 96 -4.28 -9.48 -2.03
CA LEU A 96 -3.06 -9.98 -2.67
C LEU A 96 -3.34 -10.86 -3.91
N GLY A 97 -4.44 -11.61 -3.91
CA GLY A 97 -4.86 -12.46 -5.03
C GLY A 97 -5.39 -11.66 -6.24
N HIS A 98 -5.67 -10.37 -6.08
CA HIS A 98 -6.25 -9.50 -7.10
C HIS A 98 -5.28 -8.38 -7.55
N LEU A 99 -4.00 -8.45 -7.14
CA LEU A 99 -3.01 -7.47 -7.60
C LEU A 99 -2.83 -7.53 -9.13
N ASP A 100 -2.91 -6.36 -9.77
CA ASP A 100 -2.72 -6.16 -11.21
C ASP A 100 -1.48 -5.29 -11.46
N GLY A 101 -0.32 -5.87 -11.17
CA GLY A 101 0.97 -5.22 -11.22
C GLY A 101 1.68 -5.22 -9.87
N ALA A 102 2.84 -4.56 -9.82
CA ALA A 102 3.65 -4.48 -8.61
C ALA A 102 3.12 -3.36 -7.69
N PRO A 103 2.66 -3.66 -6.47
CA PRO A 103 2.38 -2.64 -5.49
C PRO A 103 3.71 -2.00 -5.05
N PHE A 104 3.67 -0.71 -4.79
CA PHE A 104 4.81 0.02 -4.22
C PHE A 104 4.39 0.67 -2.90
N MET A 105 5.14 0.39 -1.85
CA MET A 105 4.90 0.94 -0.52
C MET A 105 6.24 1.29 0.12
N GLY A 106 6.39 2.53 0.52
CA GLY A 106 7.65 2.96 1.13
C GLY A 106 7.58 4.35 1.70
N SER A 107 8.45 4.63 2.66
CA SER A 107 8.64 5.96 3.20
C SER A 107 10.10 6.36 3.16
N PHE A 108 10.34 7.65 3.20
CA PHE A 108 11.66 8.23 3.36
C PHE A 108 11.61 9.35 4.40
N GLU A 109 12.71 9.55 5.08
CA GLU A 109 12.86 10.66 6.01
C GLU A 109 14.22 11.32 5.81
N VAL A 110 14.21 12.64 5.86
CA VAL A 110 15.41 13.46 5.90
C VAL A 110 15.37 14.26 7.20
N ARG A 111 16.44 14.23 7.99
CA ARG A 111 16.51 14.93 9.28
C ARG A 111 17.79 15.73 9.41
N GLN A 112 17.64 16.94 9.94
CA GLN A 112 18.76 17.81 10.32
C GLN A 112 18.44 18.44 11.69
N GLY A 113 19.15 18.02 12.72
CA GLY A 113 18.87 18.44 14.10
C GLY A 113 17.42 18.15 14.49
N PRO A 114 16.68 19.13 15.05
CA PRO A 114 15.30 18.91 15.47
C PRO A 114 14.30 18.85 14.31
N LEU A 115 14.66 19.29 13.11
CA LEU A 115 13.78 19.31 11.94
C LEU A 115 13.91 18.03 11.14
N GLY A 116 12.78 17.47 10.71
CA GLY A 116 12.69 16.33 9.80
C GLY A 116 11.61 16.54 8.76
N PHE A 117 11.75 15.86 7.63
CA PHE A 117 10.70 15.70 6.62
C PHE A 117 10.48 14.21 6.39
N LEU A 118 9.26 13.75 6.60
CA LEU A 118 8.82 12.38 6.35
C LEU A 118 7.91 12.35 5.14
N GLY A 119 8.25 11.54 4.13
CA GLY A 119 7.40 11.22 2.99
C GLY A 119 6.95 9.76 3.06
N ASP A 120 5.69 9.47 2.76
CA ASP A 120 5.12 8.12 2.66
C ASP A 120 4.35 7.98 1.36
N VAL A 121 4.60 6.91 0.60
CA VAL A 121 3.97 6.65 -0.70
C VAL A 121 3.41 5.23 -0.71
N LEU A 122 2.19 5.13 -1.22
CA LEU A 122 1.50 3.86 -1.42
C LEU A 122 0.88 3.86 -2.82
N HIS A 123 1.16 2.79 -3.59
CA HIS A 123 0.56 2.51 -4.88
C HIS A 123 0.07 1.06 -4.89
N VAL A 124 -1.23 0.85 -5.06
CA VAL A 124 -1.85 -0.48 -5.06
C VAL A 124 -2.79 -0.60 -6.25
N PRO A 125 -2.35 -1.28 -7.32
CA PRO A 125 -3.21 -1.65 -8.44
C PRO A 125 -3.88 -3.00 -8.16
N VAL A 126 -5.20 -3.07 -8.31
CA VAL A 126 -5.97 -4.32 -8.17
C VAL A 126 -6.94 -4.47 -9.32
N SER A 127 -7.18 -5.72 -9.76
CA SER A 127 -8.21 -6.03 -10.74
C SER A 127 -8.92 -7.34 -10.42
N THR A 128 -10.15 -7.45 -10.88
CA THR A 128 -10.94 -8.67 -10.74
C THR A 128 -11.80 -8.91 -11.97
N ASN A 129 -11.95 -10.16 -12.34
CA ASN A 129 -12.89 -10.55 -13.39
C ASN A 129 -14.29 -10.65 -12.80
N ILE A 130 -15.24 -9.99 -13.46
CA ILE A 130 -16.65 -10.03 -13.11
C ILE A 130 -17.31 -11.18 -13.90
N THR A 131 -17.86 -12.13 -13.18
CA THR A 131 -18.69 -13.18 -13.78
C THR A 131 -20.15 -12.78 -13.60
N THR A 132 -20.83 -12.47 -14.70
CA THR A 132 -22.27 -12.20 -14.66
C THR A 132 -23.06 -13.45 -15.05
N ARG A 133 -24.10 -13.76 -14.31
CA ARG A 133 -25.12 -14.77 -14.71
C ARG A 133 -26.26 -14.14 -15.52
N ASN A 134 -26.07 -12.92 -15.97
CA ASN A 134 -27.06 -12.10 -16.65
C ASN A 134 -26.82 -12.20 -18.16
N VAL A 135 -27.88 -12.40 -18.94
CA VAL A 135 -27.81 -12.43 -20.40
C VAL A 135 -27.48 -11.09 -21.06
N LEU A 136 -27.61 -9.99 -20.32
CA LEU A 136 -27.35 -8.63 -20.82
C LEU A 136 -25.85 -8.42 -21.11
N PHE A 137 -24.97 -8.96 -20.25
CA PHE A 137 -23.52 -8.91 -20.41
C PHE A 137 -22.88 -10.27 -20.07
N GLN A 138 -21.85 -10.66 -20.80
CA GLN A 138 -21.14 -11.93 -20.61
C GLN A 138 -19.89 -11.79 -19.72
N GLY A 139 -20.05 -11.14 -18.55
CA GLY A 139 -18.93 -10.88 -17.67
C GLY A 139 -18.25 -9.54 -17.94
N GLY A 140 -17.05 -9.36 -17.37
CA GLY A 140 -16.29 -8.12 -17.50
C GLY A 140 -15.04 -8.13 -16.66
N ASN A 141 -14.43 -6.94 -16.53
CA ASN A 141 -13.29 -6.68 -15.67
C ASN A 141 -13.53 -5.39 -14.88
N ALA A 142 -13.18 -5.40 -13.59
CA ALA A 142 -13.10 -4.20 -12.78
C ALA A 142 -11.67 -4.03 -12.28
N ALA A 143 -11.09 -2.87 -12.51
CA ALA A 143 -9.77 -2.50 -12.05
C ALA A 143 -9.85 -1.24 -11.18
N LEU A 144 -9.04 -1.20 -10.11
CA LEU A 144 -8.92 -0.07 -9.21
C LEU A 144 -7.44 0.21 -8.97
N LYS A 145 -7.03 1.45 -9.13
CA LYS A 145 -5.71 1.94 -8.77
C LYS A 145 -5.86 2.93 -7.62
N ALA A 146 -5.26 2.62 -6.48
CA ALA A 146 -5.24 3.50 -5.32
C ALA A 146 -3.82 4.04 -5.11
N ASN A 147 -3.70 5.35 -5.04
CA ASN A 147 -2.45 6.04 -4.75
C ASN A 147 -2.63 6.94 -3.54
N MET A 148 -1.65 6.94 -2.66
CA MET A 148 -1.54 7.84 -1.52
C MET A 148 -0.12 8.41 -1.46
N GLY A 149 -0.02 9.70 -1.25
CA GLY A 149 1.22 10.39 -0.93
C GLY A 149 1.02 11.21 0.34
N THR A 150 1.87 11.05 1.34
CA THR A 150 1.86 11.85 2.58
C THR A 150 3.20 12.54 2.74
N GLY A 151 3.20 13.82 3.05
CA GLY A 151 4.38 14.61 3.40
C GLY A 151 4.18 15.31 4.74
N VAL A 152 5.10 15.13 5.69
CA VAL A 152 5.01 15.69 7.04
C VAL A 152 6.33 16.35 7.42
N VAL A 153 6.28 17.60 7.80
CA VAL A 153 7.40 18.27 8.46
C VAL A 153 7.31 17.95 9.95
N LEU A 154 8.37 17.38 10.51
CA LEU A 154 8.48 16.94 11.88
C LEU A 154 9.40 17.88 12.65
N TYR A 155 9.00 18.20 13.88
CA TYR A 155 9.85 18.90 14.84
C TYR A 155 10.04 18.03 16.10
N ARG A 156 11.29 17.79 16.46
CA ARG A 156 11.65 16.98 17.63
C ARG A 156 11.46 17.78 18.92
N LEU A 157 10.47 17.35 19.71
CA LEU A 157 10.15 17.97 21.01
C LEU A 157 10.95 17.34 22.15
N LEU A 158 11.22 16.04 22.05
CA LEU A 158 11.99 15.26 23.03
C LEU A 158 13.09 14.52 22.28
N ASP A 159 14.33 14.66 22.75
CA ASP A 159 15.50 13.98 22.18
C ASP A 159 16.39 13.49 23.33
N GLN A 160 16.20 12.23 23.71
CA GLN A 160 16.94 11.55 24.76
C GLN A 160 17.59 10.28 24.20
N PRO A 161 18.65 9.75 24.85
CA PRO A 161 19.36 8.57 24.33
C PRO A 161 18.48 7.34 24.09
N THR A 162 17.41 7.17 24.88
CA THR A 162 16.51 6.01 24.81
C THR A 162 15.14 6.33 24.24
N GLN A 163 14.81 7.61 24.00
CA GLN A 163 13.48 7.97 23.53
C GLN A 163 13.48 9.29 22.79
N PHE A 164 12.56 9.41 21.83
CA PHE A 164 12.30 10.68 21.20
C PHE A 164 10.80 10.86 20.90
N ALA A 165 10.40 12.14 20.82
CA ALA A 165 9.05 12.50 20.39
C ALA A 165 9.12 13.61 19.34
N ASP A 166 8.39 13.42 18.27
CA ASP A 166 8.24 14.38 17.18
C ASP A 166 6.77 14.83 17.09
N LEU A 167 6.54 16.11 16.81
CA LEU A 167 5.27 16.68 16.41
C LEU A 167 5.38 17.10 14.93
N GLY A 168 4.31 16.93 14.14
CA GLY A 168 4.35 17.21 12.73
C GLY A 168 3.11 17.87 12.17
N LEU A 169 3.31 18.64 11.11
CA LEU A 169 2.27 19.19 10.26
C LEU A 169 2.54 18.74 8.84
N GLY A 170 1.49 18.40 8.10
CA GLY A 170 1.68 17.85 6.78
C GLY A 170 0.45 17.88 5.90
N PHE A 171 0.54 17.09 4.84
CA PHE A 171 -0.50 16.96 3.84
C PHE A 171 -0.53 15.53 3.31
N ARG A 172 -1.75 14.98 3.12
CA ARG A 172 -1.97 13.68 2.48
C ARG A 172 -2.78 13.88 1.20
N ALA A 173 -2.28 13.37 0.10
CA ALA A 173 -2.96 13.37 -1.18
C ALA A 173 -3.42 11.95 -1.54
N TRP A 174 -4.65 11.84 -1.99
CA TRP A 174 -5.26 10.63 -2.50
C TRP A 174 -5.57 10.74 -3.98
N SER A 175 -5.39 9.65 -4.71
CA SER A 175 -5.85 9.51 -6.09
C SER A 175 -6.34 8.09 -6.33
N PHE A 176 -7.57 7.97 -6.78
CA PHE A 176 -8.22 6.71 -7.14
C PHE A 176 -8.63 6.74 -8.61
N SER A 177 -8.41 5.64 -9.32
CA SER A 177 -8.93 5.43 -10.67
C SER A 177 -9.62 4.07 -10.71
N ALA A 178 -10.87 4.05 -11.12
CA ALA A 178 -11.68 2.84 -11.25
C ALA A 178 -12.09 2.67 -12.70
N ASP A 179 -11.78 1.52 -13.28
CA ASP A 179 -12.12 1.12 -14.63
C ASP A 179 -13.06 -0.10 -14.56
N LEU A 180 -14.24 0.02 -15.17
CA LEU A 180 -15.19 -1.07 -15.33
C LEU A 180 -15.41 -1.33 -16.82
N SER A 181 -15.13 -2.54 -17.25
CA SER A 181 -15.39 -3.01 -18.61
C SER A 181 -16.33 -4.21 -18.59
N LEU A 182 -17.45 -4.11 -19.30
CA LEU A 182 -18.46 -5.16 -19.45
C LEU A 182 -18.42 -5.73 -20.87
N ASN A 183 -18.28 -7.05 -20.96
CA ASN A 183 -18.27 -7.76 -22.23
C ASN A 183 -19.67 -7.79 -22.85
N PRO A 184 -19.78 -7.75 -24.20
CA PRO A 184 -21.06 -7.76 -24.87
C PRO A 184 -21.84 -9.04 -24.58
N GLY A 185 -23.16 -8.90 -24.44
CA GLY A 185 -24.14 -9.96 -24.37
C GLY A 185 -25.31 -9.61 -25.27
N LEU A 186 -26.51 -9.50 -24.74
CA LEU A 186 -27.64 -8.88 -25.46
C LEU A 186 -27.45 -7.38 -25.65
N LEU A 187 -26.68 -6.73 -24.77
CA LEU A 187 -26.25 -5.34 -24.92
C LEU A 187 -24.83 -5.28 -25.44
N ALA A 188 -24.51 -4.21 -26.16
CA ALA A 188 -23.15 -3.91 -26.61
C ALA A 188 -22.20 -3.73 -25.41
N ALA A 189 -20.90 -3.98 -25.63
CA ALA A 189 -19.85 -3.74 -24.64
C ALA A 189 -19.96 -2.32 -24.04
N GLN A 190 -19.76 -2.23 -22.72
CA GLN A 190 -19.76 -0.96 -22.00
C GLN A 190 -18.43 -0.78 -21.26
N SER A 191 -17.93 0.44 -21.26
CA SER A 191 -16.74 0.81 -20.49
C SER A 191 -16.99 2.11 -19.76
N VAL A 192 -16.68 2.12 -18.47
CA VAL A 192 -16.81 3.28 -17.59
C VAL A 192 -15.52 3.48 -16.86
N ASN A 193 -14.93 4.67 -17.00
CA ASN A 193 -13.78 5.12 -16.21
C ASN A 193 -14.23 6.22 -15.25
N ARG A 194 -13.79 6.15 -14.00
CA ARG A 194 -14.01 7.17 -12.98
C ARG A 194 -12.72 7.40 -12.20
N SER A 195 -12.42 8.65 -11.93
CA SER A 195 -11.29 9.05 -11.07
C SER A 195 -11.77 10.02 -10.01
N ALA A 196 -11.15 9.94 -8.84
CA ALA A 196 -11.32 10.87 -7.75
C ALA A 196 -9.96 11.18 -7.12
N GLY A 197 -9.76 12.42 -6.69
CA GLY A 197 -8.56 12.81 -6.00
C GLY A 197 -8.85 14.01 -5.10
N TRP A 198 -8.22 14.02 -3.94
CA TRP A 198 -8.31 15.10 -2.97
C TRP A 198 -7.04 15.18 -2.13
N GLY A 199 -6.98 16.20 -1.29
CA GLY A 199 -5.86 16.36 -0.37
C GLY A 199 -6.31 16.89 0.97
N ASP A 200 -5.67 16.38 2.01
CA ASP A 200 -6.02 16.57 3.41
C ASP A 200 -4.84 17.20 4.15
N PRO A 201 -4.98 18.41 4.71
CA PRO A 201 -4.03 18.89 5.71
C PRO A 201 -4.10 17.99 6.94
N LEU A 202 -2.97 17.75 7.59
CA LEU A 202 -2.89 16.87 8.75
C LEU A 202 -1.95 17.40 9.83
N ILE A 203 -2.24 16.99 11.05
CA ILE A 203 -1.37 17.11 12.21
C ILE A 203 -1.11 15.72 12.79
N GLY A 204 0.12 15.44 13.15
CA GLY A 204 0.49 14.14 13.68
C GLY A 204 1.66 14.18 14.61
N GLY A 205 2.00 13.03 15.18
CA GLY A 205 3.13 12.87 16.06
C GLY A 205 3.70 11.48 16.02
N ARG A 206 4.95 11.37 16.45
CA ARG A 206 5.67 10.12 16.56
C ARG A 206 6.37 10.05 17.91
N TYR A 207 6.31 8.89 18.52
CA TYR A 207 7.07 8.56 19.71
C TYR A 207 7.85 7.27 19.48
N HIS A 208 9.10 7.26 19.95
CA HIS A 208 9.96 6.08 19.91
C HIS A 208 10.58 5.86 21.28
N TYR A 209 10.67 4.59 21.67
CA TYR A 209 11.35 4.16 22.89
C TYR A 209 12.28 2.99 22.59
N ASP A 210 13.55 3.10 22.99
CA ASP A 210 14.56 2.06 22.89
C ASP A 210 14.65 1.30 24.23
N PHE A 211 14.35 -0.01 24.19
CA PHE A 211 14.43 -0.91 25.35
C PHE A 211 15.86 -1.40 25.61
N GLY A 212 16.82 -1.08 24.74
CA GLY A 212 18.14 -1.67 24.72
C GLY A 212 18.19 -3.01 23.97
N ASN A 213 19.39 -3.57 23.85
CA ASN A 213 19.63 -4.84 23.11
C ASN A 213 19.13 -4.84 21.65
N GLY A 214 19.01 -3.66 21.04
CA GLY A 214 18.53 -3.48 19.68
C GLY A 214 17.01 -3.47 19.53
N PHE A 215 16.24 -3.62 20.58
CA PHE A 215 14.78 -3.59 20.53
C PHE A 215 14.23 -2.21 20.88
N GLY A 216 13.22 -1.77 20.12
CA GLY A 216 12.49 -0.53 20.35
C GLY A 216 11.02 -0.66 20.02
N LEU A 217 10.28 0.39 20.34
CA LEU A 217 8.87 0.57 19.99
C LEU A 217 8.71 1.93 19.31
N THR A 218 8.03 1.97 18.18
CA THR A 218 7.63 3.22 17.53
C THR A 218 6.11 3.29 17.42
N ALA A 219 5.54 4.40 17.84
CA ALA A 219 4.14 4.75 17.62
C ALA A 219 4.09 6.04 16.78
N TYR A 220 3.27 6.05 15.74
CA TYR A 220 2.97 7.21 14.91
C TYR A 220 1.46 7.36 14.80
N GLY A 221 0.96 8.57 14.84
CA GLY A 221 -0.44 8.85 14.56
C GLY A 221 -0.61 10.23 13.96
N ASP A 222 -1.59 10.35 13.08
CA ASP A 222 -2.01 11.64 12.51
C ASP A 222 -3.53 11.69 12.35
N VAL A 223 -4.06 12.91 12.29
CA VAL A 223 -5.43 13.25 11.99
C VAL A 223 -5.45 14.43 11.02
N GLY A 224 -6.35 14.38 10.05
CA GLY A 224 -6.44 15.35 8.97
C GLY A 224 -7.84 15.41 8.37
N GLY A 225 -7.91 15.99 7.17
CA GLY A 225 -9.14 16.24 6.44
C GLY A 225 -9.75 17.58 6.82
N PHE A 226 -10.29 17.69 8.03
CA PHE A 226 -10.91 18.91 8.58
C PHE A 226 -11.94 19.56 7.63
N GLY A 227 -12.55 18.77 6.73
CA GLY A 227 -13.49 19.23 5.72
C GLY A 227 -12.86 19.96 4.51
N VAL A 228 -11.53 19.91 4.33
CA VAL A 228 -10.85 20.47 3.15
C VAL A 228 -10.98 19.51 1.97
N GLY A 229 -10.57 18.24 2.13
CA GLY A 229 -10.77 17.15 1.19
C GLY A 229 -11.71 16.12 1.81
N ALA A 230 -11.19 15.27 2.71
CA ALA A 230 -12.02 14.39 3.51
C ALA A 230 -12.65 15.14 4.70
N HIS A 231 -13.79 14.64 5.18
CA HIS A 231 -14.36 15.12 6.45
C HIS A 231 -13.40 14.85 7.60
N ILE A 232 -12.86 13.63 7.61
CA ILE A 232 -11.83 13.19 8.55
C ILE A 232 -10.97 12.15 7.84
N ASP A 233 -9.67 12.22 8.06
CA ASP A 233 -8.65 11.27 7.65
C ASP A 233 -7.75 11.06 8.86
N TRP A 234 -7.50 9.82 9.26
CA TRP A 234 -6.60 9.53 10.36
C TRP A 234 -5.86 8.23 10.15
N GLN A 235 -4.66 8.14 10.70
CA GLN A 235 -3.96 6.87 10.79
C GLN A 235 -3.23 6.70 12.11
N VAL A 236 -3.02 5.43 12.47
CA VAL A 236 -2.17 5.00 13.58
C VAL A 236 -1.29 3.86 13.10
N ILE A 237 -0.01 3.91 13.45
CA ILE A 237 0.98 2.88 13.19
C ILE A 237 1.71 2.59 14.50
N GLY A 238 1.78 1.32 14.88
CA GLY A 238 2.60 0.85 15.98
C GLY A 238 3.54 -0.23 15.50
N THR A 239 4.85 -0.11 15.78
CA THR A 239 5.84 -1.13 15.40
C THR A 239 6.75 -1.48 16.54
N VAL A 240 7.09 -2.76 16.64
CA VAL A 240 8.28 -3.23 17.34
C VAL A 240 9.44 -3.18 16.37
N ASP A 241 10.52 -2.56 16.78
CA ASP A 241 11.69 -2.31 15.96
C ASP A 241 12.85 -3.17 16.46
N TYR A 242 13.67 -3.70 15.54
CA TYR A 242 14.88 -4.44 15.87
C TYR A 242 16.06 -3.96 15.02
N ALA A 243 17.04 -3.34 15.69
CA ALA A 243 18.27 -2.89 15.05
C ALA A 243 19.19 -4.07 14.76
N LEU A 244 19.27 -4.48 13.49
CA LEU A 244 20.21 -5.51 13.05
C LEU A 244 21.66 -5.02 13.15
N ASN A 245 21.87 -3.75 12.85
CA ASN A 245 23.16 -3.06 12.90
C ASN A 245 22.92 -1.52 12.91
N SER A 246 23.98 -0.73 12.77
CA SER A 246 23.92 0.74 12.80
C SER A 246 23.15 1.37 11.63
N TRP A 247 22.90 0.64 10.55
CA TRP A 247 22.30 1.17 9.31
C TRP A 247 21.04 0.42 8.86
N ILE A 248 20.70 -0.75 9.48
CA ILE A 248 19.47 -1.51 9.17
C ILE A 248 18.65 -1.70 10.43
N ASN A 249 17.37 -1.35 10.35
CA ASN A 249 16.37 -1.62 11.38
C ASN A 249 15.16 -2.33 10.77
N LEU A 250 14.82 -3.51 11.31
CA LEU A 250 13.60 -4.23 10.96
C LEU A 250 12.45 -3.76 11.83
N ARG A 251 11.24 -3.70 11.24
CA ARG A 251 10.03 -3.26 11.92
C ARG A 251 8.88 -4.20 11.62
N LEU A 252 8.21 -4.64 12.65
CA LEU A 252 6.99 -5.42 12.55
C LEU A 252 5.90 -4.75 13.39
N GLY A 253 4.72 -4.57 12.83
CA GLY A 253 3.66 -3.89 13.56
C GLY A 253 2.31 -3.94 12.89
N TYR A 254 1.51 -2.93 13.18
CA TYR A 254 0.15 -2.80 12.69
C TYR A 254 -0.12 -1.35 12.26
N ARG A 255 -0.77 -1.20 11.10
CA ARG A 255 -1.23 0.10 10.59
C ARG A 255 -2.74 0.06 10.43
N SER A 256 -3.40 1.10 10.91
CA SER A 256 -4.82 1.37 10.72
C SER A 256 -4.97 2.77 10.14
N LEU A 257 -5.71 2.89 9.06
CA LEU A 257 -5.96 4.14 8.36
C LEU A 257 -7.43 4.21 7.97
N ASN A 258 -8.05 5.34 8.22
CA ASN A 258 -9.44 5.59 7.86
C ASN A 258 -9.56 6.95 7.19
N PHE A 259 -10.41 7.06 6.18
CA PHE A 259 -10.86 8.33 5.63
C PHE A 259 -12.35 8.30 5.32
N ASN A 260 -13.00 9.45 5.55
CA ASN A 260 -14.39 9.70 5.23
C ASN A 260 -14.47 10.88 4.25
N TYR A 261 -14.65 10.56 2.99
CA TYR A 261 -14.74 11.53 1.89
C TYR A 261 -16.18 11.64 1.39
N GLN A 262 -16.63 12.86 1.12
CA GLN A 262 -17.92 13.13 0.48
C GLN A 262 -17.70 14.18 -0.61
N ALA A 263 -18.15 13.85 -1.82
CA ALA A 263 -18.04 14.77 -2.96
C ALA A 263 -19.01 15.95 -2.76
N SER A 264 -18.51 17.17 -3.00
CA SER A 264 -19.28 18.41 -2.78
C SER A 264 -20.53 18.53 -3.66
N ASP A 265 -20.49 17.94 -4.86
CA ASP A 265 -21.51 18.12 -5.90
C ASP A 265 -22.49 16.94 -6.00
N SER A 266 -22.33 15.93 -5.17
CA SER A 266 -23.16 14.73 -5.22
C SER A 266 -23.31 14.11 -3.83
N ASN A 267 -24.36 13.29 -3.65
CA ASN A 267 -24.52 12.48 -2.44
C ASN A 267 -23.57 11.26 -2.44
N LEU A 268 -22.55 11.24 -3.31
CA LEU A 268 -21.57 10.19 -3.36
C LEU A 268 -20.55 10.40 -2.22
N GLY A 269 -20.44 9.41 -1.36
CA GLY A 269 -19.51 9.43 -0.24
C GLY A 269 -18.86 8.06 -0.03
N PHE A 270 -17.64 8.08 0.52
CA PHE A 270 -16.88 6.88 0.85
C PHE A 270 -16.38 6.99 2.28
N ASN A 271 -16.67 5.98 3.09
CA ASN A 271 -15.98 5.75 4.35
C ASN A 271 -15.18 4.47 4.22
N VAL A 272 -13.85 4.59 4.25
CA VAL A 272 -12.95 3.47 4.02
C VAL A 272 -12.04 3.32 5.22
N HIS A 273 -12.01 2.11 5.77
CA HIS A 273 -11.11 1.72 6.84
C HIS A 273 -10.19 0.60 6.35
N MET A 274 -8.91 0.89 6.31
CA MET A 274 -7.85 -0.04 5.95
C MET A 274 -7.05 -0.39 7.19
N LYS A 275 -6.86 -1.68 7.48
CA LYS A 275 -6.15 -2.13 8.68
C LYS A 275 -5.45 -3.45 8.44
N GLY A 276 -4.26 -3.61 9.03
CA GLY A 276 -3.52 -4.87 8.92
C GLY A 276 -2.08 -4.78 9.38
N PRO A 277 -1.40 -5.94 9.41
CA PRO A 277 0.00 -6.01 9.78
C PRO A 277 0.89 -5.30 8.76
N ILE A 278 1.97 -4.70 9.24
CA ILE A 278 3.01 -4.05 8.45
C ILE A 278 4.37 -4.66 8.80
N LEU A 279 5.15 -4.98 7.76
CA LEU A 279 6.53 -5.40 7.85
C LEU A 279 7.40 -4.41 7.08
N ALA A 280 8.45 -3.88 7.70
CA ALA A 280 9.30 -2.86 7.10
C ALA A 280 10.78 -3.08 7.39
N GLY A 281 11.62 -2.56 6.51
CA GLY A 281 13.06 -2.46 6.73
C GLY A 281 13.50 -1.01 6.55
N THR A 282 14.05 -0.39 7.58
CA THR A 282 14.57 0.98 7.51
C THR A 282 16.08 0.94 7.30
N PHE A 283 16.54 1.65 6.28
CA PHE A 283 17.94 1.86 5.94
C PHE A 283 18.34 3.29 6.30
N ARG A 284 19.43 3.44 7.05
CA ARG A 284 19.99 4.72 7.47
C ARG A 284 21.29 5.01 6.72
N PHE A 285 21.41 6.25 6.21
CA PHE A 285 22.57 6.74 5.47
C PHE A 285 23.13 8.02 6.09
#